data_054d69c8d7c656298d8c587452945fa7
#
_entry.id   054d69c8d7c656298d8c587452945fa7
#
_cell.length_a   1.000
_cell.length_b   1.000
_cell.length_c   1.000
_cell.angle_alpha   90.00
_cell.angle_beta   90.00
_cell.angle_gamma   90.00
#
_symmetry.space_group_name_H-M   'P 1'
#
loop_
_entity.id
_entity.type
_entity.pdbx_description
1 polymer ?
#
loop_
_entity_poly.entity_id
_entity_poly.type
_entity_poly.pdbx_seq_one_letter_code
_entity_poly.pdbx_strand_id
1 'polypeptide(L)'
;MEPLRDTRNRLLNGWQLSKLYTFEVAARHQSFALAADELSLSPSAVSHRINQLEAELGIQLFVRSHRKVELTHEGKRVFWALKSSLDTLNQEILDIKNQELSGTLTVYSRPSIAQYWLVPALGDFTRRYPSISLTMLTGNDNVNLQRAGIDLAIYFDDAPSAQLTHHFLMDEAILPVCSPDYARRFALQDNLNNLRHCTLLHDRQAWSNDSGTDEWHSWAQHFAVNLPDSSGIGFDRSDLAVIAAMNHIGVAMGRKRLVQKRLDSGELIAPFGDMRLKCHQHYYVTTLPGRQWPKIEAFIRWLQEQV
;
A
#
# COMPACT_ATOMS: atom_id res chain seq x y z
N MET A 1 7.10 -34.53 6.26
CA MET A 1 6.55 -33.96 5.01
C MET A 1 5.23 -34.69 4.72
N GLU A 2 4.14 -34.20 5.32
CA GLU A 2 2.80 -34.74 5.07
C GLU A 2 2.24 -34.18 3.76
N PRO A 3 1.58 -35.00 2.93
CA PRO A 3 0.99 -34.52 1.69
C PRO A 3 -0.24 -33.65 2.01
N LEU A 4 -0.23 -32.41 1.52
CA LEU A 4 -1.39 -31.52 1.51
C LEU A 4 -2.57 -32.17 0.75
N ARG A 5 -3.41 -32.92 1.46
CA ARG A 5 -4.70 -33.42 0.98
C ARG A 5 -5.80 -32.46 1.42
N ASP A 6 -5.98 -31.37 0.67
CA ASP A 6 -7.26 -30.67 0.65
C ASP A 6 -7.80 -30.61 -0.79
N THR A 7 -8.54 -31.68 -1.13
CA THR A 7 -9.13 -31.88 -2.46
C THR A 7 -10.60 -31.43 -2.52
N ARG A 8 -11.14 -30.77 -1.49
CA ARG A 8 -12.58 -30.56 -1.36
C ARG A 8 -13.14 -29.29 -1.98
N ASN A 9 -12.32 -28.43 -2.63
CA ASN A 9 -12.85 -27.22 -3.27
C ASN A 9 -12.05 -26.71 -4.49
N ARG A 10 -11.42 -27.62 -5.25
CA ARG A 10 -10.77 -27.21 -6.51
C ARG A 10 -11.79 -27.20 -7.64
N LEU A 11 -12.29 -26.01 -7.96
CA LEU A 11 -13.09 -25.74 -9.16
C LEU A 11 -12.31 -25.96 -10.47
N LEU A 12 -10.98 -26.08 -10.40
CA LEU A 12 -10.09 -26.19 -11.56
C LEU A 12 -9.26 -27.47 -11.51
N ASN A 13 -9.23 -28.16 -12.64
CA ASN A 13 -8.36 -29.31 -12.90
C ASN A 13 -7.36 -29.01 -14.03
N GLY A 14 -6.39 -29.92 -14.28
CA GLY A 14 -5.34 -29.72 -15.29
C GLY A 14 -5.85 -29.47 -16.72
N TRP A 15 -6.95 -30.10 -17.11
CA TRP A 15 -7.58 -29.87 -18.41
C TRP A 15 -8.17 -28.46 -18.54
N GLN A 16 -8.77 -27.96 -17.46
CA GLN A 16 -9.32 -26.62 -17.40
C GLN A 16 -8.22 -25.56 -17.42
N LEU A 17 -7.04 -25.80 -16.80
CA LEU A 17 -5.90 -24.90 -16.86
C LEU A 17 -5.40 -24.69 -18.30
N SER A 18 -5.33 -25.77 -19.10
CA SER A 18 -4.96 -25.65 -20.53
C SER A 18 -5.97 -24.84 -21.33
N LYS A 19 -7.29 -25.02 -21.04
CA LYS A 19 -8.36 -24.24 -21.70
C LYS A 19 -8.36 -22.78 -21.24
N LEU A 20 -8.10 -22.53 -19.96
CA LEU A 20 -7.94 -21.18 -19.43
C LEU A 20 -6.77 -20.44 -20.08
N TYR A 21 -5.64 -21.12 -20.33
CA TYR A 21 -4.55 -20.51 -21.08
C TYR A 21 -4.98 -20.17 -22.52
N THR A 22 -5.72 -21.08 -23.20
CA THR A 22 -6.29 -20.79 -24.52
C THR A 22 -7.25 -19.57 -24.47
N PHE A 23 -8.02 -19.44 -23.40
CA PHE A 23 -8.91 -18.32 -23.18
C PHE A 23 -8.13 -17.00 -22.97
N GLU A 24 -7.04 -17.00 -22.17
CA GLU A 24 -6.19 -15.82 -21.96
C GLU A 24 -5.66 -15.30 -23.30
N VAL A 25 -5.06 -16.18 -24.12
CA VAL A 25 -4.51 -15.82 -25.42
C VAL A 25 -5.58 -15.26 -26.36
N ALA A 26 -6.76 -15.90 -26.43
CA ALA A 26 -7.88 -15.43 -27.23
C ALA A 26 -8.43 -14.07 -26.79
N ALA A 27 -8.49 -13.84 -25.48
CA ALA A 27 -8.94 -12.58 -24.90
C ALA A 27 -7.96 -11.44 -25.14
N ARG A 28 -6.66 -11.69 -25.01
CA ARG A 28 -5.60 -10.73 -25.23
C ARG A 28 -5.50 -10.28 -26.68
N HIS A 29 -5.62 -11.21 -27.63
CA HIS A 29 -5.64 -10.89 -29.06
C HIS A 29 -6.99 -10.35 -29.57
N GLN A 30 -8.07 -10.52 -28.81
CA GLN A 30 -9.44 -10.23 -29.28
C GLN A 30 -9.75 -10.90 -30.63
N SER A 31 -9.11 -12.05 -30.90
CA SER A 31 -9.17 -12.77 -32.17
C SER A 31 -8.84 -14.25 -31.99
N PHE A 32 -9.75 -15.12 -32.40
CA PHE A 32 -9.51 -16.57 -32.36
C PHE A 32 -8.49 -17.01 -33.43
N ALA A 33 -8.36 -16.28 -34.52
CA ALA A 33 -7.37 -16.57 -35.55
C ALA A 33 -5.94 -16.26 -35.05
N LEU A 34 -5.73 -15.07 -34.48
CA LEU A 34 -4.43 -14.72 -33.92
C LEU A 34 -4.06 -15.60 -32.70
N ALA A 35 -5.03 -15.97 -31.89
CA ALA A 35 -4.79 -16.91 -30.80
C ALA A 35 -4.42 -18.31 -31.31
N ALA A 36 -5.03 -18.74 -32.42
CA ALA A 36 -4.70 -20.02 -33.05
C ALA A 36 -3.26 -20.03 -33.58
N ASP A 37 -2.83 -18.94 -34.20
CA ASP A 37 -1.44 -18.77 -34.70
C ASP A 37 -0.44 -18.85 -33.53
N GLU A 38 -0.67 -18.12 -32.44
CA GLU A 38 0.21 -18.15 -31.26
C GLU A 38 0.27 -19.53 -30.60
N LEU A 39 -0.87 -20.21 -30.51
CA LEU A 39 -0.98 -21.53 -29.86
C LEU A 39 -0.63 -22.70 -30.78
N SER A 40 -0.30 -22.45 -32.04
CA SER A 40 -0.10 -23.50 -33.07
C SER A 40 -1.31 -24.43 -33.16
N LEU A 41 -2.51 -23.88 -33.18
CA LEU A 41 -3.81 -24.57 -33.30
C LEU A 41 -4.56 -24.08 -34.53
N SER A 42 -5.67 -24.76 -34.87
CA SER A 42 -6.64 -24.21 -35.81
C SER A 42 -7.63 -23.26 -35.08
N PRO A 43 -8.19 -22.25 -35.77
CA PRO A 43 -9.23 -21.39 -35.19
C PRO A 43 -10.44 -22.14 -34.67
N SER A 44 -10.80 -23.24 -35.31
CA SER A 44 -11.88 -24.15 -34.88
C SER A 44 -11.52 -24.85 -33.56
N ALA A 45 -10.25 -25.26 -33.38
CA ALA A 45 -9.81 -25.90 -32.14
C ALA A 45 -9.80 -24.89 -30.97
N VAL A 46 -9.40 -23.64 -31.20
CA VAL A 46 -9.48 -22.55 -30.20
C VAL A 46 -10.96 -22.36 -29.82
N SER A 47 -11.85 -22.14 -30.78
CA SER A 47 -13.30 -21.99 -30.55
C SER A 47 -13.91 -23.16 -29.76
N HIS A 48 -13.54 -24.39 -30.13
CA HIS A 48 -14.01 -25.59 -29.43
C HIS A 48 -13.53 -25.64 -27.97
N ARG A 49 -12.26 -25.35 -27.70
CA ARG A 49 -11.72 -25.28 -26.32
C ARG A 49 -12.41 -24.23 -25.48
N ILE A 50 -12.69 -23.04 -26.03
CA ILE A 50 -13.42 -21.98 -25.35
C ILE A 50 -14.86 -22.43 -25.02
N ASN A 51 -15.57 -23.00 -25.99
CA ASN A 51 -16.92 -23.49 -25.77
C ASN A 51 -16.99 -24.58 -24.67
N GLN A 52 -16.01 -25.51 -24.66
CA GLN A 52 -15.89 -26.49 -23.59
C GLN A 52 -15.63 -25.85 -22.22
N LEU A 53 -14.72 -24.83 -22.16
CA LEU A 53 -14.44 -24.14 -20.93
C LEU A 53 -15.68 -23.40 -20.37
N GLU A 54 -16.41 -22.69 -21.24
CA GLU A 54 -17.66 -22.03 -20.88
C GLU A 54 -18.72 -23.01 -20.36
N ALA A 55 -18.84 -24.14 -21.02
CA ALA A 55 -19.78 -25.20 -20.60
C ALA A 55 -19.38 -25.81 -19.23
N GLU A 56 -18.11 -26.07 -19.01
CA GLU A 56 -17.60 -26.65 -17.76
C GLU A 56 -17.68 -25.68 -16.58
N LEU A 57 -17.46 -24.38 -16.83
CA LEU A 57 -17.56 -23.34 -15.80
C LEU A 57 -19.00 -22.87 -15.57
N GLY A 58 -19.90 -23.15 -16.50
CA GLY A 58 -21.29 -22.68 -16.46
C GLY A 58 -21.44 -21.17 -16.68
N ILE A 59 -20.45 -20.54 -17.30
CA ILE A 59 -20.41 -19.08 -17.53
C ILE A 59 -20.00 -18.79 -18.98
N GLN A 60 -20.58 -17.76 -19.58
CA GLN A 60 -20.15 -17.24 -20.88
C GLN A 60 -18.99 -16.25 -20.69
N LEU A 61 -17.88 -16.51 -21.38
CA LEU A 61 -16.68 -15.67 -21.31
C LEU A 61 -16.60 -14.68 -22.47
N PHE A 62 -17.16 -15.03 -23.63
CA PHE A 62 -17.19 -14.17 -24.81
C PHE A 62 -18.63 -13.85 -25.26
N VAL A 63 -18.80 -12.63 -25.76
CA VAL A 63 -19.99 -12.22 -26.50
C VAL A 63 -19.88 -12.76 -27.92
N ARG A 64 -20.88 -13.52 -28.37
CA ARG A 64 -20.90 -14.08 -29.74
C ARG A 64 -21.52 -13.08 -30.71
N SER A 65 -20.67 -12.34 -31.43
CA SER A 65 -21.09 -11.51 -32.56
C SER A 65 -20.34 -11.88 -33.83
N HIS A 66 -20.97 -11.64 -35.01
CA HIS A 66 -20.44 -12.12 -36.30
C HIS A 66 -19.11 -11.46 -36.75
N ARG A 67 -18.61 -10.44 -36.01
CA ARG A 67 -17.43 -9.66 -36.48
C ARG A 67 -16.40 -9.30 -35.40
N LYS A 68 -16.67 -9.58 -34.11
CA LYS A 68 -15.76 -9.22 -33.03
C LYS A 68 -15.77 -10.27 -31.92
N VAL A 69 -14.60 -10.52 -31.36
CA VAL A 69 -14.40 -11.32 -30.14
C VAL A 69 -14.32 -10.35 -28.96
N GLU A 70 -15.41 -10.24 -28.21
CA GLU A 70 -15.50 -9.33 -27.05
C GLU A 70 -15.76 -10.15 -25.79
N LEU A 71 -15.18 -9.74 -24.67
CA LEU A 71 -15.41 -10.40 -23.39
C LEU A 71 -16.73 -9.96 -22.76
N THR A 72 -17.46 -10.89 -22.15
CA THR A 72 -18.55 -10.59 -21.23
C THR A 72 -18.03 -9.90 -19.97
N HIS A 73 -18.92 -9.46 -19.09
CA HIS A 73 -18.53 -8.94 -17.77
C HIS A 73 -17.78 -10.00 -16.95
N GLU A 74 -18.29 -11.22 -16.92
CA GLU A 74 -17.68 -12.37 -16.27
C GLU A 74 -16.34 -12.74 -16.92
N GLY A 75 -16.29 -12.72 -18.25
CA GLY A 75 -15.06 -12.96 -19.01
C GLY A 75 -13.95 -11.96 -18.67
N LYS A 76 -14.27 -10.67 -18.52
CA LYS A 76 -13.30 -9.66 -18.09
C LYS A 76 -12.77 -9.96 -16.70
N ARG A 77 -13.61 -10.34 -15.75
CA ARG A 77 -13.20 -10.68 -14.38
C ARG A 77 -12.26 -11.90 -14.37
N VAL A 78 -12.62 -12.95 -15.11
CA VAL A 78 -11.79 -14.16 -15.22
C VAL A 78 -10.47 -13.84 -15.92
N PHE A 79 -10.49 -13.06 -17.00
CA PHE A 79 -9.29 -12.65 -17.75
C PHE A 79 -8.28 -11.92 -16.87
N TRP A 80 -8.72 -10.90 -16.13
CA TRP A 80 -7.81 -10.14 -15.27
C TRP A 80 -7.24 -10.97 -14.12
N ALA A 81 -8.06 -11.84 -13.51
CA ALA A 81 -7.61 -12.74 -12.47
C ALA A 81 -6.57 -13.74 -12.99
N LEU A 82 -6.84 -14.33 -14.17
CA LEU A 82 -5.95 -15.31 -14.79
C LEU A 82 -4.63 -14.64 -15.24
N LYS A 83 -4.72 -13.50 -15.92
CA LYS A 83 -3.56 -12.74 -16.37
C LYS A 83 -2.65 -12.40 -15.20
N SER A 84 -3.19 -11.82 -14.13
CA SER A 84 -2.40 -11.51 -12.93
C SER A 84 -1.73 -12.74 -12.32
N SER A 85 -2.42 -13.89 -12.32
CA SER A 85 -1.85 -15.14 -11.79
C SER A 85 -0.73 -15.68 -12.67
N LEU A 86 -0.88 -15.63 -14.00
CA LEU A 86 0.14 -16.06 -14.96
C LEU A 86 1.36 -15.12 -14.93
N ASP A 87 1.15 -13.82 -14.86
CA ASP A 87 2.22 -12.83 -14.75
C ASP A 87 3.02 -13.05 -13.46
N THR A 88 2.34 -13.32 -12.34
CA THR A 88 2.99 -13.66 -11.06
C THR A 88 3.82 -14.94 -11.18
N LEU A 89 3.26 -16.00 -11.77
CA LEU A 89 3.97 -17.27 -11.95
C LEU A 89 5.18 -17.13 -12.86
N ASN A 90 5.04 -16.41 -13.97
CA ASN A 90 6.15 -16.15 -14.89
C ASN A 90 7.26 -15.36 -14.21
N GLN A 91 6.91 -14.35 -13.42
CA GLN A 91 7.89 -13.57 -12.66
C GLN A 91 8.65 -14.45 -11.66
N GLU A 92 7.94 -15.32 -10.91
CA GLU A 92 8.58 -16.27 -10.00
C GLU A 92 9.58 -17.19 -10.71
N ILE A 93 9.20 -17.73 -11.86
CA ILE A 93 10.07 -18.61 -12.64
C ILE A 93 11.31 -17.84 -13.13
N LEU A 94 11.14 -16.58 -13.54
CA LEU A 94 12.25 -15.73 -13.98
C LEU A 94 13.17 -15.39 -12.79
N ASP A 95 12.62 -15.02 -11.65
CA ASP A 95 13.38 -14.68 -10.45
C ASP A 95 14.19 -15.88 -9.95
N ILE A 96 13.60 -17.09 -9.97
CA ILE A 96 14.32 -18.34 -9.66
C ILE A 96 15.46 -18.63 -10.64
N LYS A 97 15.22 -18.38 -11.96
CA LYS A 97 16.24 -18.65 -13.00
C LYS A 97 17.41 -17.69 -12.96
N ASN A 98 17.13 -16.42 -12.65
CA ASN A 98 18.15 -15.38 -12.81
C ASN A 98 19.04 -15.21 -11.57
N GLN A 99 18.68 -15.74 -10.40
CA GLN A 99 19.41 -15.58 -9.12
C GLN A 99 19.88 -14.12 -8.85
N GLU A 100 19.47 -13.16 -9.66
CA GLU A 100 19.85 -11.77 -9.58
C GLU A 100 18.78 -10.96 -8.84
N LEU A 101 19.24 -9.95 -8.12
CA LEU A 101 18.38 -8.93 -7.50
C LEU A 101 17.78 -8.02 -8.57
N SER A 102 16.81 -8.52 -9.33
CA SER A 102 16.21 -7.84 -10.47
C SER A 102 14.68 -7.98 -10.50
N GLY A 103 14.06 -7.31 -11.46
CA GLY A 103 12.61 -7.36 -11.68
C GLY A 103 11.82 -6.25 -11.00
N THR A 104 10.49 -6.32 -11.06
CA THR A 104 9.61 -5.30 -10.46
C THR A 104 9.36 -5.59 -8.99
N LEU A 105 9.49 -4.57 -8.16
CA LEU A 105 9.10 -4.58 -6.74
C LEU A 105 7.98 -3.57 -6.53
N THR A 106 6.79 -4.07 -6.18
CA THR A 106 5.61 -3.24 -5.93
C THR A 106 5.42 -3.04 -4.42
N VAL A 107 5.59 -1.80 -3.98
CA VAL A 107 5.49 -1.39 -2.58
C VAL A 107 4.23 -0.58 -2.37
N TYR A 108 3.44 -0.92 -1.35
CA TYR A 108 2.30 -0.13 -0.91
C TYR A 108 2.61 0.56 0.41
N SER A 109 2.12 1.77 0.59
CA SER A 109 2.36 2.52 1.83
C SER A 109 1.24 3.51 2.11
N ARG A 110 1.10 3.91 3.37
CA ARG A 110 0.29 5.09 3.70
C ARG A 110 0.90 6.34 3.06
N PRO A 111 0.07 7.29 2.57
CA PRO A 111 0.58 8.45 1.84
C PRO A 111 1.60 9.29 2.62
N SER A 112 1.36 9.51 3.92
CA SER A 112 2.22 10.35 4.75
C SER A 112 3.64 9.79 4.89
N ILE A 113 3.78 8.49 5.20
CA ILE A 113 5.11 7.87 5.32
C ILE A 113 5.79 7.77 3.95
N ALA A 114 5.05 7.50 2.88
CA ALA A 114 5.59 7.54 1.52
C ALA A 114 6.20 8.90 1.22
N GLN A 115 5.44 9.97 1.40
CA GLN A 115 5.82 11.32 1.03
C GLN A 115 6.99 11.87 1.86
N TYR A 116 6.95 11.66 3.17
CA TYR A 116 7.87 12.37 4.07
C TYR A 116 9.11 11.56 4.45
N TRP A 117 9.04 10.25 4.41
CA TRP A 117 10.14 9.41 4.85
C TRP A 117 10.69 8.51 3.73
N LEU A 118 9.83 7.75 3.04
CA LEU A 118 10.27 6.71 2.11
C LEU A 118 10.79 7.30 0.79
N VAL A 119 9.97 8.08 0.07
CA VAL A 119 10.34 8.64 -1.26
C VAL A 119 11.62 9.47 -1.21
N PRO A 120 11.86 10.33 -0.19
CA PRO A 120 13.12 11.05 -0.08
C PRO A 120 14.38 10.18 0.08
N ALA A 121 14.23 8.92 0.50
CA ALA A 121 15.33 7.98 0.68
C ALA A 121 15.54 7.05 -0.55
N LEU A 122 14.52 6.88 -1.43
CA LEU A 122 14.56 5.91 -2.53
C LEU A 122 15.74 6.07 -3.50
N GLY A 123 16.29 7.28 -3.64
CA GLY A 123 17.47 7.51 -4.48
C GLY A 123 18.69 6.70 -4.06
N ASP A 124 18.81 6.34 -2.80
CA ASP A 124 19.86 5.44 -2.31
C ASP A 124 19.58 3.98 -2.70
N PHE A 125 18.33 3.53 -2.52
CA PHE A 125 17.93 2.17 -2.92
C PHE A 125 18.16 1.92 -4.41
N THR A 126 17.71 2.82 -5.27
CA THR A 126 17.83 2.68 -6.73
C THR A 126 19.29 2.68 -7.22
N ARG A 127 20.20 3.38 -6.51
CA ARG A 127 21.64 3.31 -6.80
C ARG A 127 22.25 1.97 -6.39
N ARG A 128 21.82 1.41 -5.24
CA ARG A 128 22.33 0.11 -4.75
C ARG A 128 21.81 -1.07 -5.56
N TYR A 129 20.58 -0.98 -6.05
CA TYR A 129 19.88 -2.06 -6.76
C TYR A 129 19.31 -1.59 -8.09
N PRO A 130 20.16 -1.23 -9.06
CA PRO A 130 19.71 -0.62 -10.34
C PRO A 130 18.86 -1.55 -11.21
N SER A 131 18.96 -2.87 -11.00
CA SER A 131 18.18 -3.88 -11.73
C SER A 131 16.77 -4.10 -11.14
N ILE A 132 16.44 -3.47 -9.99
CA ILE A 132 15.11 -3.53 -9.42
C ILE A 132 14.28 -2.34 -9.90
N SER A 133 13.20 -2.62 -10.64
CA SER A 133 12.20 -1.61 -11.02
C SER A 133 11.19 -1.43 -9.88
N LEU A 134 11.20 -0.27 -9.23
CA LEU A 134 10.35 0.01 -8.08
C LEU A 134 9.03 0.67 -8.50
N THR A 135 7.90 0.12 -8.06
CA THR A 135 6.57 0.74 -8.19
C THR A 135 6.02 1.06 -6.81
N MET A 136 5.68 2.34 -6.59
CA MET A 136 5.08 2.81 -5.34
C MET A 136 3.58 3.03 -5.51
N LEU A 137 2.79 2.38 -4.67
CA LEU A 137 1.34 2.59 -4.55
C LEU A 137 1.03 3.16 -3.18
N THR A 138 0.07 4.08 -3.10
CA THR A 138 -0.31 4.68 -1.82
C THR A 138 -1.83 4.68 -1.63
N GLY A 139 -2.26 4.55 -0.37
CA GLY A 139 -3.66 4.61 0.01
C GLY A 139 -3.84 4.53 1.52
N ASN A 140 -5.06 4.80 1.99
CA ASN A 140 -5.39 4.79 3.41
C ASN A 140 -5.97 3.45 3.90
N ASP A 141 -6.37 2.56 2.98
CA ASP A 141 -6.99 1.29 3.32
C ASP A 141 -5.95 0.17 3.50
N ASN A 142 -6.32 -0.85 4.26
CA ASN A 142 -5.60 -2.11 4.26
C ASN A 142 -5.98 -2.90 3.01
N VAL A 143 -4.99 -3.18 2.18
CA VAL A 143 -5.21 -3.83 0.87
C VAL A 143 -4.92 -5.33 0.93
N ASN A 144 -5.62 -6.10 0.11
CA ASN A 144 -5.26 -7.49 -0.10
C ASN A 144 -4.03 -7.54 -1.02
N LEU A 145 -2.85 -7.82 -0.44
CA LEU A 145 -1.56 -7.80 -1.15
C LEU A 145 -1.55 -8.72 -2.38
N GLN A 146 -2.13 -9.92 -2.25
CA GLN A 146 -2.15 -10.89 -3.33
C GLN A 146 -3.02 -10.43 -4.50
N ARG A 147 -4.24 -9.93 -4.22
CA ARG A 147 -5.16 -9.48 -5.27
C ARG A 147 -4.69 -8.20 -5.96
N ALA A 148 -3.98 -7.35 -5.23
CA ALA A 148 -3.47 -6.09 -5.76
C ALA A 148 -2.10 -6.22 -6.42
N GLY A 149 -1.47 -7.41 -6.43
CA GLY A 149 -0.14 -7.60 -6.98
C GLY A 149 0.95 -6.83 -6.21
N ILE A 150 0.77 -6.67 -4.89
CA ILE A 150 1.69 -5.94 -4.03
C ILE A 150 2.66 -6.92 -3.38
N ASP A 151 3.96 -6.64 -3.45
CA ASP A 151 5.00 -7.49 -2.89
C ASP A 151 5.16 -7.26 -1.38
N LEU A 152 5.13 -6.01 -0.96
CA LEU A 152 5.16 -5.62 0.44
C LEU A 152 4.38 -4.33 0.70
N ALA A 153 3.92 -4.16 1.94
CA ALA A 153 3.24 -2.95 2.39
C ALA A 153 3.88 -2.40 3.67
N ILE A 154 3.85 -1.08 3.82
CA ILE A 154 4.26 -0.40 5.06
C ILE A 154 3.01 0.14 5.73
N TYR A 155 2.66 -0.42 6.88
CA TYR A 155 1.52 -0.02 7.69
C TYR A 155 1.94 0.56 9.03
N PHE A 156 1.09 1.41 9.57
CA PHE A 156 1.17 1.91 10.94
C PHE A 156 0.02 1.28 11.71
N ASP A 157 0.32 0.38 12.63
CA ASP A 157 -0.67 -0.47 13.29
C ASP A 157 -0.20 -0.86 14.71
N ASP A 158 -1.17 -1.25 15.56
CA ASP A 158 -0.92 -1.76 16.91
C ASP A 158 -1.05 -3.31 17.00
N ALA A 159 -1.81 -3.90 16.08
CA ALA A 159 -2.09 -5.33 16.04
C ALA A 159 -2.00 -5.89 14.62
N PRO A 160 -0.79 -6.20 14.13
CA PRO A 160 -0.62 -6.77 12.80
C PRO A 160 -1.35 -8.11 12.63
N SER A 161 -2.00 -8.29 11.47
CA SER A 161 -2.79 -9.49 11.15
C SER A 161 -1.96 -10.78 11.20
N ALA A 162 -2.40 -11.80 11.94
CA ALA A 162 -1.73 -13.10 12.01
C ALA A 162 -1.63 -13.86 10.67
N GLN A 163 -2.34 -13.42 9.64
CA GLN A 163 -2.33 -14.03 8.30
C GLN A 163 -1.19 -13.54 7.41
N LEU A 164 -0.43 -12.55 7.84
CA LEU A 164 0.66 -11.93 7.10
C LEU A 164 1.96 -12.03 7.89
N THR A 165 3.09 -11.88 7.22
CA THR A 165 4.40 -11.77 7.87
C THR A 165 4.72 -10.30 8.11
N HIS A 166 5.08 -9.97 9.35
CA HIS A 166 5.35 -8.60 9.76
C HIS A 166 6.79 -8.45 10.25
N HIS A 167 7.46 -7.45 9.73
CA HIS A 167 8.78 -7.03 10.20
C HIS A 167 8.64 -5.67 10.87
N PHE A 168 8.97 -5.58 12.14
CA PHE A 168 9.04 -4.30 12.83
C PHE A 168 10.00 -3.36 12.08
N LEU A 169 9.55 -2.14 11.80
CA LEU A 169 10.37 -1.15 11.14
C LEU A 169 10.84 -0.08 12.12
N MET A 170 9.91 0.65 12.73
CA MET A 170 10.27 1.73 13.65
C MET A 170 9.12 2.14 14.58
N ASP A 171 9.51 2.71 15.71
CA ASP A 171 8.62 3.40 16.66
C ASP A 171 8.20 4.77 16.11
N GLU A 172 7.09 5.30 16.66
CA GLU A 172 6.64 6.65 16.38
C GLU A 172 6.24 7.39 17.67
N ALA A 173 6.32 8.71 17.62
CA ALA A 173 5.81 9.60 18.65
C ALA A 173 5.13 10.81 18.01
N ILE A 174 4.08 11.30 18.66
CA ILE A 174 3.37 12.50 18.24
C ILE A 174 3.75 13.69 19.10
N LEU A 175 3.78 14.87 18.47
CA LEU A 175 4.03 16.14 19.15
C LEU A 175 3.34 17.29 18.41
N PRO A 176 2.89 18.34 19.12
CA PRO A 176 2.37 19.54 18.47
C PRO A 176 3.43 20.23 17.63
N VAL A 177 3.09 20.57 16.38
CA VAL A 177 3.97 21.30 15.45
C VAL A 177 3.21 22.41 14.74
N CYS A 178 3.90 23.52 14.49
CA CYS A 178 3.37 24.61 13.67
C CYS A 178 4.53 25.36 12.99
N SER A 179 4.19 26.29 12.10
CA SER A 179 5.20 27.19 11.55
C SER A 179 5.74 28.16 12.61
N PRO A 180 6.99 28.64 12.47
CA PRO A 180 7.56 29.65 13.37
C PRO A 180 6.70 30.92 13.44
N ASP A 181 6.11 31.33 12.33
CA ASP A 181 5.27 32.54 12.26
C ASP A 181 3.99 32.38 13.06
N TYR A 182 3.34 31.20 12.96
CA TYR A 182 2.15 30.90 13.75
C TYR A 182 2.48 30.89 15.24
N ALA A 183 3.58 30.28 15.64
CA ALA A 183 4.02 30.23 17.03
C ALA A 183 4.29 31.63 17.58
N ARG A 184 4.96 32.51 16.81
CA ARG A 184 5.20 33.92 17.21
C ARG A 184 3.87 34.69 17.36
N ARG A 185 2.97 34.55 16.37
CA ARG A 185 1.68 35.24 16.37
C ARG A 185 0.83 34.93 17.61
N PHE A 186 0.86 33.71 18.09
CA PHE A 186 0.08 33.25 19.23
C PHE A 186 0.91 33.13 20.51
N ALA A 187 2.18 33.55 20.50
CA ALA A 187 3.12 33.46 21.61
C ALA A 187 3.15 32.07 22.26
N LEU A 188 3.30 31.02 21.41
CA LEU A 188 3.19 29.63 21.83
C LEU A 188 4.45 29.11 22.53
N GLN A 189 5.62 29.72 22.32
CA GLN A 189 6.86 29.21 22.88
C GLN A 189 6.76 29.06 24.39
N ASP A 190 6.88 27.82 24.87
CA ASP A 190 6.82 27.42 26.27
C ASP A 190 5.55 27.88 27.02
N ASN A 191 4.49 28.25 26.30
CA ASN A 191 3.22 28.72 26.87
C ASN A 191 2.03 27.90 26.38
N LEU A 192 1.78 26.77 27.03
CA LEU A 192 0.67 25.86 26.75
C LEU A 192 -0.72 26.52 26.86
N ASN A 193 -0.87 27.52 27.73
CA ASN A 193 -2.15 28.21 27.93
C ASN A 193 -2.63 28.93 26.66
N ASN A 194 -1.69 29.33 25.80
CA ASN A 194 -2.05 30.01 24.56
C ASN A 194 -2.61 29.05 23.49
N LEU A 195 -2.46 27.73 23.66
CA LEU A 195 -3.04 26.73 22.76
C LEU A 195 -4.55 26.88 22.62
N ARG A 196 -5.25 27.34 23.68
CA ARG A 196 -6.71 27.62 23.70
C ARG A 196 -7.15 28.65 22.63
N HIS A 197 -6.27 29.47 22.14
CA HIS A 197 -6.55 30.48 21.12
C HIS A 197 -6.17 30.04 19.71
N CYS A 198 -5.66 28.81 19.58
CA CYS A 198 -5.15 28.28 18.33
C CYS A 198 -6.18 27.44 17.60
N THR A 199 -6.06 27.37 16.28
CA THR A 199 -6.75 26.39 15.46
C THR A 199 -6.02 25.05 15.56
N LEU A 200 -6.68 24.01 16.05
CA LEU A 200 -6.16 22.66 16.02
C LEU A 200 -6.41 22.01 14.65
N LEU A 201 -5.41 21.31 14.13
CA LEU A 201 -5.48 20.60 12.87
C LEU A 201 -5.47 19.10 13.18
N HIS A 202 -6.53 18.41 12.76
CA HIS A 202 -6.79 17.01 13.11
C HIS A 202 -6.59 16.09 11.91
N ASP A 203 -5.89 14.98 12.10
CA ASP A 203 -5.98 13.81 11.22
C ASP A 203 -7.13 12.92 11.69
N ARG A 204 -8.25 12.90 10.95
CA ARG A 204 -9.44 12.12 11.30
C ARG A 204 -9.29 10.62 11.11
N GLN A 205 -8.21 10.17 10.48
CA GLN A 205 -7.90 8.76 10.26
C GLN A 205 -6.62 8.31 10.97
N ALA A 206 -6.11 9.13 11.89
CA ALA A 206 -4.85 8.88 12.58
C ALA A 206 -4.83 7.55 13.32
N TRP A 207 -5.91 7.26 14.02
CA TRP A 207 -6.14 6.02 14.75
C TRP A 207 -7.53 5.50 14.36
N SER A 208 -7.74 4.21 14.43
CA SER A 208 -8.94 3.50 13.92
C SER A 208 -10.27 3.90 14.58
N ASN A 209 -10.33 5.01 15.28
CA ASN A 209 -11.50 5.45 16.04
C ASN A 209 -12.27 6.55 15.31
N ASP A 210 -13.60 6.52 15.43
CA ASP A 210 -14.54 7.40 14.73
C ASP A 210 -14.48 8.90 15.13
N SER A 211 -13.82 9.25 16.24
CA SER A 211 -13.82 10.63 16.75
C SER A 211 -12.93 11.58 15.96
N GLY A 212 -11.88 11.09 15.30
CA GLY A 212 -10.92 11.90 14.52
C GLY A 212 -10.13 12.93 15.33
N THR A 213 -10.24 12.88 16.66
CA THR A 213 -9.57 13.82 17.58
C THR A 213 -8.65 13.13 18.57
N ASP A 214 -8.54 11.84 18.51
CA ASP A 214 -7.90 11.00 19.53
C ASP A 214 -6.43 11.33 19.78
N GLU A 215 -5.65 11.69 18.75
CA GLU A 215 -4.25 12.09 18.93
C GLU A 215 -4.14 13.31 19.85
N TRP A 216 -4.97 14.34 19.63
CA TRP A 216 -5.00 15.53 20.48
C TRP A 216 -5.49 15.24 21.89
N HIS A 217 -6.55 14.45 22.04
CA HIS A 217 -7.07 14.06 23.35
C HIS A 217 -6.08 13.23 24.15
N SER A 218 -5.46 12.22 23.52
CA SER A 218 -4.46 11.37 24.16
C SER A 218 -3.23 12.16 24.59
N TRP A 219 -2.75 13.08 23.73
CA TRP A 219 -1.65 13.96 24.08
C TRP A 219 -2.00 14.91 25.23
N ALA A 220 -3.16 15.54 25.15
CA ALA A 220 -3.62 16.48 26.17
C ALA A 220 -3.85 15.80 27.52
N GLN A 221 -4.42 14.61 27.54
CA GLN A 221 -4.60 13.80 28.73
C GLN A 221 -3.25 13.43 29.37
N HIS A 222 -2.28 13.01 28.55
CA HIS A 222 -0.96 12.61 29.03
C HIS A 222 -0.21 13.78 29.71
N PHE A 223 -0.32 14.99 29.16
CA PHE A 223 0.39 16.15 29.64
C PHE A 223 -0.47 17.08 30.51
N ALA A 224 -1.70 16.68 30.85
CA ALA A 224 -2.66 17.46 31.63
C ALA A 224 -2.93 18.86 31.04
N VAL A 225 -3.09 18.94 29.71
CA VAL A 225 -3.33 20.18 28.95
C VAL A 225 -4.80 20.32 28.62
N ASN A 226 -5.34 21.54 28.79
CA ASN A 226 -6.70 21.84 28.34
C ASN A 226 -6.70 22.23 26.86
N LEU A 227 -7.45 21.49 26.05
CA LEU A 227 -7.63 21.80 24.63
C LEU A 227 -8.64 22.94 24.44
N PRO A 228 -8.60 23.68 23.31
CA PRO A 228 -9.65 24.63 22.96
C PRO A 228 -10.99 23.92 22.73
N ASP A 229 -12.09 24.60 23.10
CA ASP A 229 -13.47 24.12 22.88
C ASP A 229 -13.88 24.15 21.39
N SER A 230 -13.08 24.76 20.53
CA SER A 230 -13.36 24.91 19.12
C SER A 230 -13.00 23.65 18.32
N SER A 231 -13.87 23.29 17.40
CA SER A 231 -13.75 22.08 16.53
C SER A 231 -12.68 22.17 15.45
N GLY A 232 -11.63 22.92 15.53
CA GLY A 232 -10.51 22.96 14.59
C GLY A 232 -10.83 22.63 13.11
N ILE A 233 -9.79 22.23 12.36
CA ILE A 233 -9.93 21.77 10.96
C ILE A 233 -9.53 20.30 10.88
N GLY A 234 -10.43 19.47 10.33
CA GLY A 234 -10.18 18.03 10.15
C GLY A 234 -9.78 17.69 8.72
N PHE A 235 -8.76 16.84 8.61
CA PHE A 235 -8.28 16.24 7.37
C PHE A 235 -8.43 14.72 7.44
N ASP A 236 -8.42 14.08 6.31
CA ASP A 236 -8.41 12.60 6.19
C ASP A 236 -6.99 12.02 6.14
N ARG A 237 -5.96 12.88 6.25
CA ARG A 237 -4.54 12.50 6.17
C ARG A 237 -3.68 13.44 7.00
N SER A 238 -2.71 12.86 7.72
CA SER A 238 -1.79 13.63 8.57
C SER A 238 -0.89 14.59 7.78
N ASP A 239 -0.50 14.24 6.55
CA ASP A 239 0.31 15.11 5.70
C ASP A 239 -0.41 16.41 5.33
N LEU A 240 -1.74 16.39 5.15
CA LEU A 240 -2.53 17.61 4.89
C LEU A 240 -2.58 18.50 6.12
N ALA A 241 -2.72 17.93 7.33
CA ALA A 241 -2.65 18.69 8.57
C ALA A 241 -1.27 19.36 8.75
N VAL A 242 -0.18 18.63 8.43
CA VAL A 242 1.18 19.16 8.47
C VAL A 242 1.37 20.27 7.44
N ILE A 243 0.89 20.13 6.21
CA ILE A 243 0.93 21.17 5.18
C ILE A 243 0.18 22.44 5.66
N ALA A 244 -1.00 22.26 6.27
CA ALA A 244 -1.77 23.37 6.83
C ALA A 244 -1.00 24.09 7.96
N ALA A 245 -0.30 23.33 8.82
CA ALA A 245 0.56 23.92 9.86
C ALA A 245 1.71 24.73 9.28
N MET A 246 2.37 24.25 8.23
CA MET A 246 3.42 24.96 7.50
C MET A 246 2.90 26.28 6.88
N ASN A 247 1.65 26.29 6.44
CA ASN A 247 1.00 27.46 5.85
C ASN A 247 0.30 28.36 6.91
N HIS A 248 0.74 28.33 8.15
CA HIS A 248 0.30 29.24 9.24
C HIS A 248 -1.19 29.12 9.59
N ILE A 249 -1.85 27.99 9.28
CA ILE A 249 -3.30 27.80 9.50
C ILE A 249 -3.59 27.39 10.96
N GLY A 250 -2.67 26.61 11.58
CA GLY A 250 -2.90 26.09 12.92
C GLY A 250 -1.73 25.30 13.49
N VAL A 251 -2.02 24.55 14.55
CA VAL A 251 -1.11 23.60 15.18
C VAL A 251 -1.59 22.20 14.82
N ALA A 252 -0.72 21.38 14.25
CA ALA A 252 -0.97 19.99 13.91
C ALA A 252 -0.34 19.04 14.92
N MET A 253 -0.90 17.83 15.05
CA MET A 253 -0.20 16.74 15.69
C MET A 253 0.74 16.09 14.67
N GLY A 254 2.03 16.40 14.79
CA GLY A 254 3.07 15.87 13.91
C GLY A 254 3.54 14.50 14.38
N ARG A 255 3.72 13.56 13.46
CA ARG A 255 4.45 12.31 13.73
C ARG A 255 5.93 12.58 13.61
N LYS A 256 6.68 12.42 14.70
CA LYS A 256 8.05 12.88 14.82
C LYS A 256 8.96 12.41 13.68
N ARG A 257 8.89 11.12 13.34
CA ARG A 257 9.70 10.55 12.25
C ARG A 257 9.40 11.22 10.90
N LEU A 258 8.12 11.54 10.65
CA LEU A 258 7.69 12.12 9.39
C LEU A 258 7.96 13.62 9.29
N VAL A 259 7.93 14.35 10.41
CA VAL A 259 8.15 15.81 10.43
C VAL A 259 9.59 16.20 10.74
N GLN A 260 10.49 15.26 11.06
CA GLN A 260 11.85 15.55 11.55
C GLN A 260 12.62 16.47 10.59
N LYS A 261 12.63 16.17 9.28
CA LYS A 261 13.33 17.00 8.28
C LYS A 261 12.83 18.46 8.25
N ARG A 262 11.54 18.67 8.54
CA ARG A 262 10.93 20.00 8.57
C ARG A 262 11.22 20.73 9.88
N LEU A 263 11.38 20.01 10.97
CA LEU A 263 11.88 20.56 12.22
C LEU A 263 13.35 20.97 12.08
N ASP A 264 14.17 20.13 11.45
CA ASP A 264 15.60 20.41 11.22
C ASP A 264 15.82 21.59 10.27
N SER A 265 14.97 21.75 9.25
CA SER A 265 15.01 22.88 8.30
C SER A 265 14.42 24.18 8.88
N GLY A 266 13.70 24.11 9.99
CA GLY A 266 12.99 25.25 10.57
C GLY A 266 11.69 25.64 9.86
N GLU A 267 11.21 24.84 8.90
CA GLU A 267 9.87 25.02 8.31
C GLU A 267 8.76 24.80 9.34
N LEU A 268 8.99 23.89 10.27
CA LEU A 268 8.16 23.65 11.44
C LEU A 268 8.98 23.78 12.72
N ILE A 269 8.30 24.10 13.80
CA ILE A 269 8.83 24.02 15.15
C ILE A 269 7.89 23.23 16.06
N ALA A 270 8.43 22.65 17.11
CA ALA A 270 7.68 22.11 18.24
C ALA A 270 7.58 23.19 19.32
N PRO A 271 6.47 23.96 19.40
CA PRO A 271 6.43 25.17 20.21
C PRO A 271 6.45 24.90 21.73
N PHE A 272 6.23 23.65 22.14
CA PHE A 272 6.20 23.25 23.55
C PHE A 272 7.37 22.34 23.93
N GLY A 273 8.50 22.45 23.20
CA GLY A 273 9.70 21.66 23.48
C GLY A 273 9.50 20.16 23.30
N ASP A 274 10.02 19.35 24.23
CA ASP A 274 10.02 17.88 24.12
C ASP A 274 8.76 17.22 24.69
N MET A 275 7.58 17.80 24.44
CA MET A 275 6.28 17.20 24.84
C MET A 275 5.83 16.15 23.83
N ARG A 276 6.61 15.08 23.70
CA ARG A 276 6.36 13.95 22.78
C ARG A 276 5.58 12.85 23.51
N LEU A 277 4.48 12.42 22.90
CA LEU A 277 3.75 11.22 23.35
C LEU A 277 4.13 10.05 22.42
N LYS A 278 4.71 8.99 22.99
CA LYS A 278 5.01 7.75 22.24
C LYS A 278 3.70 7.09 21.81
N CYS A 279 3.59 6.73 20.52
CA CYS A 279 2.46 5.97 20.01
C CYS A 279 2.53 4.53 20.50
N HIS A 280 1.37 3.89 20.64
CA HIS A 280 1.28 2.44 20.86
C HIS A 280 1.34 1.66 19.54
N GLN A 281 0.99 2.31 18.42
CA GLN A 281 1.21 1.77 17.09
C GLN A 281 2.68 1.91 16.67
N HIS A 282 3.07 1.01 15.74
CA HIS A 282 4.40 0.97 15.15
C HIS A 282 4.30 0.87 13.63
N TYR A 283 5.38 1.24 12.95
CA TYR A 283 5.49 0.93 11.53
C TYR A 283 5.99 -0.50 11.34
N TYR A 284 5.29 -1.24 10.49
CA TYR A 284 5.64 -2.59 10.09
C TYR A 284 5.77 -2.69 8.57
N VAL A 285 6.76 -3.44 8.11
CA VAL A 285 6.80 -3.95 6.75
C VAL A 285 6.06 -5.28 6.73
N THR A 286 5.07 -5.39 5.89
CA THR A 286 4.14 -6.53 5.84
C THR A 286 4.22 -7.21 4.49
N THR A 287 4.38 -8.54 4.49
CA THR A 287 4.47 -9.37 3.29
C THR A 287 3.52 -10.56 3.38
N LEU A 288 3.27 -11.22 2.25
CA LEU A 288 2.59 -12.51 2.26
C LEU A 288 3.49 -13.59 2.88
N PRO A 289 2.92 -14.56 3.63
CA PRO A 289 3.69 -15.67 4.19
C PRO A 289 4.44 -16.45 3.10
N GLY A 290 5.70 -16.77 3.38
CA GLY A 290 6.55 -17.56 2.46
C GLY A 290 7.13 -16.77 1.28
N ARG A 291 6.83 -15.48 1.11
CA ARG A 291 7.45 -14.61 0.11
C ARG A 291 8.82 -14.12 0.61
N GLN A 292 9.83 -14.96 0.53
CA GLN A 292 11.23 -14.62 0.84
C GLN A 292 12.02 -14.36 -0.44
N TRP A 293 11.51 -13.46 -1.29
CA TRP A 293 12.20 -13.13 -2.54
C TRP A 293 13.39 -12.23 -2.27
N PRO A 294 14.54 -12.45 -2.92
CA PRO A 294 15.76 -11.68 -2.67
C PRO A 294 15.55 -10.15 -2.78
N LYS A 295 14.73 -9.70 -3.72
CA LYS A 295 14.40 -8.27 -3.88
C LYS A 295 13.59 -7.69 -2.71
N ILE A 296 12.67 -8.48 -2.12
CA ILE A 296 11.89 -8.07 -0.94
C ILE A 296 12.81 -8.00 0.28
N GLU A 297 13.66 -9.01 0.50
CA GLU A 297 14.62 -9.02 1.60
C GLU A 297 15.63 -7.87 1.50
N ALA A 298 16.10 -7.58 0.28
CA ALA A 298 17.00 -6.46 0.03
C ALA A 298 16.33 -5.13 0.38
N PHE A 299 15.04 -4.95 0.01
CA PHE A 299 14.29 -3.74 0.35
C PHE A 299 14.01 -3.63 1.84
N ILE A 300 13.62 -4.71 2.52
CA ILE A 300 13.40 -4.73 3.97
C ILE A 300 14.69 -4.38 4.71
N ARG A 301 15.82 -4.98 4.34
CA ARG A 301 17.12 -4.68 4.94
C ARG A 301 17.51 -3.22 4.73
N TRP A 302 17.33 -2.72 3.51
CA TRP A 302 17.59 -1.33 3.21
C TRP A 302 16.70 -0.38 4.02
N LEU A 303 15.40 -0.68 4.19
CA LEU A 303 14.50 0.12 5.04
C LEU A 303 14.97 0.17 6.49
N GLN A 304 15.46 -0.95 7.04
CA GLN A 304 15.99 -1.02 8.39
C GLN A 304 17.27 -0.19 8.58
N GLU A 305 18.05 0.01 7.51
CA GLU A 305 19.23 0.90 7.53
C GLU A 305 18.86 2.39 7.49
N GLN A 306 17.61 2.74 7.14
CA GLN A 306 17.15 4.14 7.06
C GLN A 306 16.55 4.64 8.39
N VAL A 307 16.36 3.78 9.39
CA VAL A 307 15.81 4.09 10.71
C VAL A 307 16.90 4.54 11.68
#